data_8b6e16f1b17cc54276fbf2c18e68984c
#
_entry.id   8b6e16f1b17cc54276fbf2c18e68984c
#
_cell.length_a   1.000
_cell.length_b   1.000
_cell.length_c   1.000
_cell.angle_alpha   90.00
_cell.angle_beta   90.00
_cell.angle_gamma   90.00
#
_symmetry.space_group_name_H-M   'P 1'
#
loop_
_entity.id
_entity.type
_entity.pdbx_description
1 polymer ?
#
loop_
_entity_poly.entity_id
_entity_poly.type
_entity_poly.pdbx_seq_one_letter_code
_entity_poly.pdbx_strand_id
1 'polypeptide(L)'
;TPNTSSAASDVYKRQVLDLGPMYSGRLGWIVPDYVPEKVIASIEQLQDPQLADRFDGRVQGIDPGSGLNQASLKALKQYGLTSMELVASSSAAMAAVLAQAIDEQRWLIATSWTPHWMFARYKLRFLDDPKGSFGATERIHAVARQGLDQLHPAVTALLSRFHLPESDLDGLLLQAQESSAETAVSTYLARHPNRVRYWTTGEI
;
A
#
# COMPACT_ATOMS: atom_id res chain seq x y z
N THR A 1 -30.37 12.15 -5.05
CA THR A 1 -30.36 10.76 -5.55
C THR A 1 -29.40 9.96 -4.71
N PRO A 2 -29.83 8.85 -4.06
CA PRO A 2 -28.89 8.00 -3.30
C PRO A 2 -27.87 7.42 -4.26
N ASN A 3 -26.61 7.47 -3.84
CA ASN A 3 -25.45 7.03 -4.60
C ASN A 3 -25.57 5.52 -4.91
N THR A 4 -25.73 5.15 -6.17
CA THR A 4 -25.87 3.75 -6.62
C THR A 4 -24.72 2.84 -6.17
N SER A 5 -23.53 3.42 -5.87
CA SER A 5 -22.39 2.73 -5.27
C SER A 5 -22.68 2.21 -3.85
N SER A 6 -23.49 2.92 -3.06
CA SER A 6 -23.84 2.54 -1.69
C SER A 6 -24.79 1.33 -1.67
N ALA A 7 -25.81 1.34 -2.53
CA ALA A 7 -26.78 0.24 -2.58
C ALA A 7 -26.18 -1.09 -3.07
N ALA A 8 -25.31 -1.04 -4.09
CA ALA A 8 -24.57 -2.21 -4.57
C ALA A 8 -23.61 -2.75 -3.49
N SER A 9 -22.93 -1.88 -2.76
CA SER A 9 -22.08 -2.23 -1.63
C SER A 9 -22.87 -2.89 -0.50
N ASP A 10 -24.08 -2.39 -0.19
CA ASP A 10 -24.93 -2.96 0.86
C ASP A 10 -25.53 -4.32 0.48
N VAL A 11 -25.87 -4.52 -0.80
CA VAL A 11 -26.29 -5.83 -1.32
C VAL A 11 -25.13 -6.83 -1.24
N TYR A 12 -23.92 -6.41 -1.64
CA TYR A 12 -22.72 -7.25 -1.58
C TYR A 12 -22.38 -7.62 -0.13
N LYS A 13 -22.42 -6.69 0.82
CA LYS A 13 -22.17 -6.91 2.24
C LYS A 13 -23.14 -7.92 2.86
N ARG A 14 -24.37 -8.01 2.35
CA ARG A 14 -25.35 -9.03 2.79
C ARG A 14 -25.11 -10.43 2.23
N GLN A 15 -24.27 -10.53 1.19
CA GLN A 15 -23.96 -11.81 0.53
C GLN A 15 -22.66 -12.44 1.04
N VAL A 16 -21.85 -11.70 1.78
CA VAL A 16 -20.58 -12.17 2.32
C VAL A 16 -20.56 -12.06 3.84
N LEU A 17 -19.76 -12.93 4.45
CA LEU A 17 -19.38 -12.89 5.85
C LEU A 17 -18.07 -12.15 5.98
N ASP A 18 -18.05 -11.04 6.71
CA ASP A 18 -16.83 -10.29 7.04
C ASP A 18 -16.13 -11.00 8.21
N LEU A 19 -14.89 -11.44 7.99
CA LEU A 19 -14.07 -12.17 8.96
C LEU A 19 -13.08 -11.28 9.72
N GLY A 20 -13.13 -9.98 9.46
CA GLY A 20 -12.27 -8.99 10.11
C GLY A 20 -11.01 -8.59 9.32
N PRO A 21 -10.25 -7.62 9.85
CA PRO A 21 -9.11 -7.06 9.17
C PRO A 21 -7.91 -8.00 9.23
N MET A 22 -7.27 -8.24 8.06
CA MET A 22 -6.05 -9.03 7.93
C MET A 22 -4.79 -8.15 8.01
N TYR A 23 -4.84 -6.98 7.41
CA TYR A 23 -3.76 -5.98 7.42
C TYR A 23 -4.32 -4.60 7.05
N SER A 24 -3.49 -3.55 7.17
CA SER A 24 -3.83 -2.20 6.74
C SER A 24 -3.12 -1.84 5.44
N GLY A 25 -3.75 -0.99 4.62
CA GLY A 25 -3.20 -0.50 3.37
C GLY A 25 -3.27 1.02 3.28
N ARG A 26 -2.28 1.62 2.64
CA ARG A 26 -2.19 3.06 2.40
C ARG A 26 -1.71 3.32 0.97
N LEU A 27 -2.26 4.33 0.33
CA LEU A 27 -1.78 4.87 -0.94
C LEU A 27 -1.11 6.21 -0.71
N GLY A 28 -0.19 6.60 -1.57
CA GLY A 28 0.40 7.93 -1.52
C GLY A 28 1.63 8.10 -2.42
N TRP A 29 2.27 9.26 -2.28
CA TRP A 29 3.59 9.51 -2.86
C TRP A 29 4.66 9.32 -1.82
N ILE A 30 5.75 8.72 -2.24
CA ILE A 30 6.93 8.45 -1.41
C ILE A 30 8.15 9.18 -1.93
N VAL A 31 9.07 9.41 -1.01
CA VAL A 31 10.43 9.86 -1.30
C VAL A 31 11.41 8.95 -0.55
N PRO A 32 12.66 8.78 -1.05
CA PRO A 32 13.73 8.16 -0.26
C PRO A 32 14.02 8.96 1.02
N ASP A 33 14.40 8.26 2.08
CA ASP A 33 14.62 8.86 3.41
C ASP A 33 15.78 9.88 3.46
N TYR A 34 16.74 9.78 2.51
CA TYR A 34 17.80 10.79 2.38
C TYR A 34 17.31 12.14 1.85
N VAL A 35 16.08 12.23 1.31
CA VAL A 35 15.43 13.51 0.99
C VAL A 35 14.99 14.15 2.29
N PRO A 36 15.57 15.31 2.71
CA PRO A 36 15.33 15.79 4.06
C PRO A 36 13.88 16.19 4.31
N GLU A 37 13.28 15.67 5.39
CA GLU A 37 11.90 15.97 5.76
C GLU A 37 11.67 17.46 6.00
N LYS A 38 12.67 18.17 6.56
CA LYS A 38 12.61 19.64 6.75
C LYS A 38 12.49 20.42 5.44
N VAL A 39 12.80 19.80 4.28
CA VAL A 39 12.68 20.42 2.96
C VAL A 39 11.35 20.07 2.32
N ILE A 40 10.95 18.82 2.44
CA ILE A 40 9.65 18.35 1.95
C ILE A 40 9.08 17.29 2.90
N ALA A 41 7.97 17.62 3.57
CA ALA A 41 7.18 16.71 4.38
C ALA A 41 5.82 16.41 3.73
N SER A 42 5.26 17.35 2.95
CA SER A 42 3.90 17.33 2.44
C SER A 42 3.84 17.60 0.94
N ILE A 43 2.85 17.03 0.29
CA ILE A 43 2.55 17.22 -1.14
C ILE A 43 2.33 18.69 -1.50
N GLU A 44 1.70 19.46 -0.63
CA GLU A 44 1.41 20.89 -0.88
C GLU A 44 2.66 21.76 -1.08
N GLN A 45 3.82 21.36 -0.51
CA GLN A 45 5.07 22.09 -0.67
C GLN A 45 5.60 22.06 -2.12
N LEU A 46 5.16 21.09 -2.93
CA LEU A 46 5.47 21.02 -4.35
C LEU A 46 4.80 22.12 -5.20
N GLN A 47 4.00 22.99 -4.59
CA GLN A 47 3.53 24.21 -5.24
C GLN A 47 4.68 25.21 -5.51
N ASP A 48 5.76 25.13 -4.75
CA ASP A 48 6.99 25.87 -5.02
C ASP A 48 7.71 25.27 -6.25
N PRO A 49 7.80 26.00 -7.37
CA PRO A 49 8.47 25.52 -8.57
C PRO A 49 9.92 25.16 -8.37
N GLN A 50 10.65 25.88 -7.49
CA GLN A 50 12.06 25.60 -7.21
C GLN A 50 12.22 24.26 -6.48
N LEU A 51 11.25 23.90 -5.62
CA LEU A 51 11.23 22.59 -4.99
C LEU A 51 10.82 21.50 -5.97
N ALA A 52 9.84 21.76 -6.84
CA ALA A 52 9.41 20.84 -7.90
C ALA A 52 10.55 20.49 -8.86
N ASP A 53 11.36 21.50 -9.25
CA ASP A 53 12.54 21.30 -10.12
C ASP A 53 13.57 20.34 -9.53
N ARG A 54 13.70 20.24 -8.21
CA ARG A 54 14.59 19.27 -7.56
C ARG A 54 14.16 17.82 -7.77
N PHE A 55 12.94 17.60 -8.19
CA PHE A 55 12.37 16.31 -8.57
C PHE A 55 12.13 16.20 -10.07
N ASP A 56 12.83 17.02 -10.87
CA ASP A 56 12.66 17.12 -12.33
C ASP A 56 11.22 17.45 -12.75
N GLY A 57 10.41 18.05 -11.87
CA GLY A 57 8.99 18.30 -12.09
C GLY A 57 8.16 17.01 -12.26
N ARG A 58 8.58 15.88 -11.69
CA ARG A 58 7.99 14.55 -11.98
C ARG A 58 7.61 13.76 -10.75
N VAL A 59 6.49 13.05 -10.90
CA VAL A 59 6.09 11.94 -10.03
C VAL A 59 6.13 10.67 -10.85
N GLN A 60 6.98 9.73 -10.47
CA GLN A 60 7.07 8.43 -11.14
C GLN A 60 5.86 7.58 -10.75
N GLY A 61 4.99 7.34 -11.70
CA GLY A 61 3.74 6.59 -11.55
C GLY A 61 3.84 5.14 -12.00
N ILE A 62 2.72 4.44 -11.86
CA ILE A 62 2.52 3.07 -12.32
C ILE A 62 1.51 3.05 -13.47
N ASP A 63 0.82 1.93 -13.65
CA ASP A 63 -0.14 1.70 -14.72
C ASP A 63 -1.22 2.80 -14.79
N PRO A 64 -1.46 3.43 -15.96
CA PRO A 64 -2.43 4.52 -16.10
C PRO A 64 -3.85 4.14 -15.64
N GLY A 65 -4.22 2.86 -15.76
CA GLY A 65 -5.53 2.35 -15.35
C GLY A 65 -5.68 2.08 -13.85
N SER A 66 -4.59 2.17 -13.07
CA SER A 66 -4.64 1.88 -11.65
C SER A 66 -5.35 2.98 -10.84
N GLY A 67 -5.99 2.59 -9.73
CA GLY A 67 -6.61 3.53 -8.80
C GLY A 67 -5.59 4.52 -8.21
N LEU A 68 -4.35 4.06 -7.96
CA LEU A 68 -3.26 4.90 -7.46
C LEU A 68 -2.85 5.97 -8.48
N ASN A 69 -2.81 5.63 -9.77
CA ASN A 69 -2.53 6.60 -10.83
C ASN A 69 -3.65 7.64 -10.93
N GLN A 70 -4.92 7.23 -10.84
CA GLN A 70 -6.05 8.14 -10.82
C GLN A 70 -6.06 9.06 -9.59
N ALA A 71 -5.74 8.52 -8.41
CA ALA A 71 -5.57 9.31 -7.18
C ALA A 71 -4.43 10.32 -7.31
N SER A 72 -3.32 9.95 -7.98
CA SER A 72 -2.19 10.85 -8.24
C SER A 72 -2.56 11.98 -9.18
N LEU A 73 -3.33 11.72 -10.26
CA LEU A 73 -3.85 12.78 -11.15
C LEU A 73 -4.80 13.72 -10.39
N LYS A 74 -5.64 13.17 -9.51
CA LYS A 74 -6.49 13.96 -8.61
C LYS A 74 -5.65 14.83 -7.69
N ALA A 75 -4.56 14.30 -7.10
CA ALA A 75 -3.65 15.05 -6.24
C ALA A 75 -3.01 16.22 -6.97
N LEU A 76 -2.43 16.00 -8.17
CA LEU A 76 -1.86 17.08 -8.99
C LEU A 76 -2.86 18.23 -9.18
N LYS A 77 -4.11 17.91 -9.52
CA LYS A 77 -5.17 18.91 -9.71
C LYS A 77 -5.57 19.58 -8.40
N GLN A 78 -5.79 18.82 -7.35
CA GLN A 78 -6.32 19.29 -6.07
C GLN A 78 -5.34 20.20 -5.33
N TYR A 79 -4.04 19.92 -5.47
CA TYR A 79 -2.96 20.75 -4.93
C TYR A 79 -2.52 21.87 -5.89
N GLY A 80 -3.01 21.90 -7.13
CA GLY A 80 -2.61 22.91 -8.13
C GLY A 80 -1.15 22.82 -8.54
N LEU A 81 -0.60 21.60 -8.65
CA LEU A 81 0.81 21.35 -8.94
C LEU A 81 1.10 21.48 -10.42
N THR A 82 1.09 22.71 -10.94
CA THR A 82 1.27 22.97 -12.38
C THR A 82 2.68 22.75 -12.89
N SER A 83 3.68 22.71 -11.98
CA SER A 83 5.08 22.43 -12.29
C SER A 83 5.43 20.95 -12.16
N MET A 84 4.43 20.08 -11.92
CA MET A 84 4.62 18.63 -11.74
C MET A 84 3.83 17.85 -12.78
N GLU A 85 4.40 16.76 -13.28
CA GLU A 85 3.72 15.79 -14.14
C GLU A 85 3.78 14.38 -13.55
N LEU A 86 2.75 13.58 -13.82
CA LEU A 86 2.74 12.15 -13.49
C LEU A 86 3.23 11.35 -14.69
N VAL A 87 4.38 10.71 -14.53
CA VAL A 87 4.97 9.84 -15.56
C VAL A 87 4.45 8.43 -15.38
N ALA A 88 3.42 8.06 -16.13
CA ALA A 88 2.85 6.72 -16.08
C ALA A 88 3.81 5.66 -16.63
N SER A 89 3.90 4.50 -15.97
CA SER A 89 4.74 3.38 -16.38
C SER A 89 4.12 2.05 -15.90
N SER A 90 4.90 0.97 -15.84
CA SER A 90 4.51 -0.24 -15.09
C SER A 90 5.06 -0.20 -13.67
N SER A 91 4.50 -0.99 -12.76
CA SER A 91 5.03 -1.14 -11.38
C SER A 91 6.49 -1.56 -11.37
N ALA A 92 6.89 -2.45 -12.29
CA ALA A 92 8.28 -2.88 -12.41
C ALA A 92 9.21 -1.75 -12.89
N ALA A 93 8.77 -0.95 -13.88
CA ALA A 93 9.54 0.20 -14.36
C ALA A 93 9.67 1.28 -13.29
N MET A 94 8.59 1.59 -12.56
CA MET A 94 8.63 2.52 -11.43
C MET A 94 9.66 2.06 -10.38
N ALA A 95 9.62 0.77 -9.99
CA ALA A 95 10.56 0.21 -9.01
C ALA A 95 12.01 0.28 -9.48
N ALA A 96 12.28 0.06 -10.78
CA ALA A 96 13.62 0.19 -11.36
C ALA A 96 14.13 1.64 -11.33
N VAL A 97 13.26 2.61 -11.68
CA VAL A 97 13.62 4.05 -11.61
C VAL A 97 13.88 4.47 -10.16
N LEU A 98 13.08 3.98 -9.20
CA LEU A 98 13.29 4.23 -7.76
C LEU A 98 14.64 3.65 -7.30
N ALA A 99 14.95 2.39 -7.66
CA ALA A 99 16.22 1.76 -7.32
C ALA A 99 17.41 2.57 -7.84
N GLN A 100 17.37 2.93 -9.12
CA GLN A 100 18.43 3.76 -9.74
C GLN A 100 18.58 5.11 -9.05
N ALA A 101 17.46 5.79 -8.74
CA ALA A 101 17.51 7.08 -8.05
C ALA A 101 18.14 6.96 -6.65
N ILE A 102 17.88 5.86 -5.94
CA ILE A 102 18.48 5.58 -4.63
C ILE A 102 19.97 5.33 -4.75
N ASP A 103 20.42 4.55 -5.72
CA ASP A 103 21.84 4.26 -5.97
C ASP A 103 22.62 5.54 -6.33
N GLU A 104 21.99 6.44 -7.10
CA GLU A 104 22.54 7.73 -7.51
C GLU A 104 22.38 8.85 -6.46
N GLN A 105 21.69 8.59 -5.34
CA GLN A 105 21.28 9.60 -4.34
C GLN A 105 20.51 10.77 -4.96
N ARG A 106 19.79 10.52 -6.05
CA ARG A 106 18.98 11.50 -6.76
C ARG A 106 17.60 11.64 -6.12
N TRP A 107 17.10 12.85 -6.02
CA TRP A 107 15.76 13.08 -5.49
C TRP A 107 14.70 12.56 -6.47
N LEU A 108 13.75 11.85 -5.93
CA LEU A 108 12.64 11.26 -6.69
C LEU A 108 11.37 11.25 -5.86
N ILE A 109 10.24 11.52 -6.51
CA ILE A 109 8.91 11.19 -5.99
C ILE A 109 8.37 10.03 -6.80
N ALA A 110 7.91 8.99 -6.12
CA ALA A 110 7.21 7.86 -6.76
C ALA A 110 5.83 7.64 -6.12
N THR A 111 4.91 7.08 -6.88
CA THR A 111 3.65 6.56 -6.35
C THR A 111 3.90 5.26 -5.62
N SER A 112 3.25 5.03 -4.50
CA SER A 112 3.41 3.80 -3.73
C SER A 112 2.18 3.45 -2.91
N TRP A 113 2.18 2.23 -2.41
CA TRP A 113 1.18 1.71 -1.48
C TRP A 113 1.84 0.81 -0.46
N THR A 114 1.20 0.66 0.71
CA THR A 114 1.57 -0.36 1.67
C THR A 114 0.46 -1.41 1.78
N PRO A 115 0.80 -2.69 2.06
CA PRO A 115 2.17 -3.22 2.17
C PRO A 115 2.86 -3.39 0.81
N HIS A 116 4.17 -3.19 0.75
CA HIS A 116 4.97 -3.38 -0.46
C HIS A 116 6.43 -3.73 -0.12
N TRP A 117 7.04 -4.67 -0.86
CA TRP A 117 8.42 -5.13 -0.64
C TRP A 117 9.48 -4.01 -0.62
N MET A 118 9.21 -2.90 -1.30
CA MET A 118 10.13 -1.75 -1.37
C MET A 118 10.42 -1.14 0.01
N PHE A 119 9.45 -1.17 0.94
CA PHE A 119 9.64 -0.64 2.30
C PHE A 119 10.55 -1.53 3.16
N ALA A 120 10.60 -2.84 2.89
CA ALA A 120 11.55 -3.73 3.52
C ALA A 120 12.97 -3.61 2.94
N ARG A 121 13.09 -3.20 1.66
CA ARG A 121 14.37 -3.09 0.95
C ARG A 121 15.02 -1.72 1.07
N TYR A 122 14.22 -0.65 1.04
CA TYR A 122 14.68 0.73 1.00
C TYR A 122 14.09 1.53 2.16
N LYS A 123 14.84 2.52 2.64
CA LYS A 123 14.29 3.51 3.56
C LYS A 123 13.48 4.53 2.78
N LEU A 124 12.18 4.44 2.88
CA LEU A 124 11.21 5.27 2.17
C LEU A 124 10.26 5.91 3.18
N ARG A 125 9.77 7.09 2.86
CA ARG A 125 8.70 7.73 3.62
C ARG A 125 7.63 8.30 2.69
N PHE A 126 6.40 8.28 3.15
CA PHE A 126 5.30 8.95 2.47
C PHE A 126 5.37 10.46 2.70
N LEU A 127 4.97 11.22 1.69
CA LEU A 127 4.62 12.62 1.86
C LEU A 127 3.22 12.72 2.49
N ASP A 128 3.03 13.71 3.36
CA ASP A 128 1.72 13.99 3.93
C ASP A 128 0.74 14.49 2.86
N ASP A 129 -0.49 14.02 2.94
CA ASP A 129 -1.60 14.38 2.06
C ASP A 129 -2.74 15.06 2.84
N PRO A 130 -2.59 16.32 3.28
CA PRO A 130 -3.60 17.00 4.10
C PRO A 130 -4.94 17.20 3.41
N LYS A 131 -5.00 17.14 2.08
CA LYS A 131 -6.26 17.22 1.33
C LYS A 131 -6.93 15.87 1.08
N GLY A 132 -6.31 14.77 1.50
CA GLY A 132 -6.89 13.42 1.40
C GLY A 132 -7.11 12.95 -0.03
N SER A 133 -6.21 13.28 -0.96
CA SER A 133 -6.33 12.87 -2.37
C SER A 133 -6.26 11.36 -2.52
N PHE A 134 -5.47 10.70 -1.65
CA PHE A 134 -5.24 9.25 -1.63
C PHE A 134 -6.19 8.49 -0.69
N GLY A 135 -7.08 9.19 0.02
CA GLY A 135 -7.93 8.58 1.04
C GLY A 135 -7.22 8.38 2.37
N ALA A 136 -7.90 7.73 3.30
CA ALA A 136 -7.33 7.32 4.58
C ALA A 136 -6.68 5.94 4.47
N THR A 137 -5.90 5.55 5.48
CA THR A 137 -5.47 4.17 5.65
C THR A 137 -6.68 3.25 5.72
N GLU A 138 -6.73 2.24 4.86
CA GLU A 138 -7.81 1.28 4.76
C GLU A 138 -7.44 -0.01 5.48
N ARG A 139 -8.46 -0.69 6.00
CA ARG A 139 -8.31 -2.05 6.54
C ARG A 139 -8.73 -3.05 5.48
N ILE A 140 -7.84 -3.97 5.16
CA ILE A 140 -8.11 -5.05 4.20
C ILE A 140 -8.67 -6.23 4.98
N HIS A 141 -9.91 -6.58 4.67
CA HIS A 141 -10.66 -7.61 5.37
C HIS A 141 -10.67 -8.93 4.60
N ALA A 142 -10.62 -10.03 5.34
CA ALA A 142 -11.01 -11.33 4.81
C ALA A 142 -12.54 -11.38 4.69
N VAL A 143 -13.02 -11.86 3.56
CA VAL A 143 -14.45 -12.08 3.33
C VAL A 143 -14.70 -13.51 2.89
N ALA A 144 -15.81 -14.09 3.34
CA ALA A 144 -16.22 -15.43 2.99
C ALA A 144 -17.67 -15.44 2.51
N ARG A 145 -18.08 -16.52 1.82
CA ARG A 145 -19.48 -16.74 1.49
C ARG A 145 -20.32 -16.95 2.75
N GLN A 146 -21.58 -16.57 2.71
CA GLN A 146 -22.53 -16.88 3.78
C GLN A 146 -22.61 -18.38 4.05
N GLY A 147 -22.75 -18.74 5.32
CA GLY A 147 -22.83 -20.12 5.79
C GLY A 147 -21.48 -20.85 5.89
N LEU A 148 -20.34 -20.20 5.60
CA LEU A 148 -19.02 -20.80 5.82
C LEU A 148 -18.79 -21.09 7.30
N ASP A 149 -19.22 -20.20 8.17
CA ASP A 149 -19.14 -20.31 9.63
C ASP A 149 -19.88 -21.53 10.18
N GLN A 150 -20.99 -21.89 9.55
CA GLN A 150 -21.76 -23.08 9.92
C GLN A 150 -21.14 -24.38 9.37
N LEU A 151 -20.65 -24.34 8.13
CA LEU A 151 -20.08 -25.52 7.46
C LEU A 151 -18.65 -25.82 7.88
N HIS A 152 -17.87 -24.80 8.13
CA HIS A 152 -16.43 -24.91 8.44
C HIS A 152 -16.04 -23.94 9.55
N PRO A 153 -16.54 -24.12 10.80
CA PRO A 153 -16.30 -23.18 11.91
C PRO A 153 -14.83 -23.02 12.26
N ALA A 154 -14.02 -24.09 12.16
CA ALA A 154 -12.57 -24.02 12.43
C ALA A 154 -11.83 -23.17 11.40
N VAL A 155 -12.19 -23.25 10.12
CA VAL A 155 -11.61 -22.44 9.04
C VAL A 155 -12.01 -20.98 9.23
N THR A 156 -13.26 -20.70 9.54
CA THR A 156 -13.76 -19.36 9.82
C THR A 156 -13.02 -18.74 11.00
N ALA A 157 -12.86 -19.49 12.09
CA ALA A 157 -12.13 -19.03 13.27
C ALA A 157 -10.65 -18.72 12.97
N LEU A 158 -9.97 -19.56 12.17
CA LEU A 158 -8.60 -19.31 11.72
C LEU A 158 -8.52 -18.00 10.91
N LEU A 159 -9.38 -17.84 9.90
CA LEU A 159 -9.38 -16.65 9.06
C LEU A 159 -9.70 -15.37 9.84
N SER A 160 -10.61 -15.45 10.84
CA SER A 160 -10.94 -14.29 11.69
C SER A 160 -9.81 -13.88 12.65
N ARG A 161 -8.90 -14.80 12.98
CA ARG A 161 -7.71 -14.51 13.81
C ARG A 161 -6.49 -14.13 12.99
N PHE A 162 -6.53 -14.39 11.68
CA PHE A 162 -5.39 -14.16 10.80
C PHE A 162 -5.16 -12.66 10.63
N HIS A 163 -4.04 -12.20 11.17
CA HIS A 163 -3.59 -10.82 11.05
C HIS A 163 -2.07 -10.79 10.87
N LEU A 164 -1.62 -9.95 9.94
CA LEU A 164 -0.20 -9.71 9.69
C LEU A 164 0.13 -8.23 9.96
N PRO A 165 1.11 -7.93 10.82
CA PRO A 165 1.68 -6.59 10.89
C PRO A 165 2.24 -6.17 9.53
N GLU A 166 2.15 -4.88 9.21
CA GLU A 166 2.60 -4.32 7.94
C GLU A 166 4.08 -4.62 7.67
N SER A 167 4.94 -4.43 8.67
CA SER A 167 6.38 -4.71 8.55
C SER A 167 6.70 -6.19 8.26
N ASP A 168 5.90 -7.11 8.82
CA ASP A 168 6.08 -8.54 8.56
C ASP A 168 5.68 -8.87 7.11
N LEU A 169 4.59 -8.24 6.64
CA LEU A 169 4.10 -8.45 5.29
C LEU A 169 5.04 -7.85 4.24
N ASP A 170 5.60 -6.67 4.50
CA ASP A 170 6.65 -6.08 3.65
C ASP A 170 7.87 -7.00 3.52
N GLY A 171 8.33 -7.58 4.64
CA GLY A 171 9.42 -8.55 4.67
C GLY A 171 9.11 -9.86 3.93
N LEU A 172 7.88 -10.37 4.09
CA LEU A 172 7.40 -11.54 3.33
C LEU A 172 7.38 -11.28 1.83
N LEU A 173 6.89 -10.12 1.42
CA LEU A 173 6.84 -9.72 0.01
C LEU A 173 8.25 -9.58 -0.57
N LEU A 174 9.20 -9.03 0.18
CA LEU A 174 10.60 -8.96 -0.24
C LEU A 174 11.21 -10.35 -0.39
N GLN A 175 11.04 -11.23 0.59
CA GLN A 175 11.56 -12.60 0.52
C GLN A 175 10.93 -13.38 -0.64
N ALA A 176 9.65 -13.16 -0.94
CA ALA A 176 8.97 -13.77 -2.08
C ALA A 176 9.55 -13.29 -3.43
N GLN A 177 9.96 -12.02 -3.52
CA GLN A 177 10.66 -11.49 -4.70
C GLN A 177 12.06 -12.09 -4.89
N GLU A 178 12.77 -12.34 -3.80
CA GLU A 178 14.15 -12.84 -3.81
C GLU A 178 14.24 -14.36 -3.94
N SER A 179 13.16 -15.08 -3.64
CA SER A 179 13.12 -16.55 -3.70
C SER A 179 11.83 -17.07 -4.34
N SER A 180 10.83 -17.37 -3.51
CA SER A 180 9.46 -17.71 -3.92
C SER A 180 8.47 -17.45 -2.79
N ALA A 181 7.19 -17.30 -3.12
CA ALA A 181 6.14 -17.14 -2.14
C ALA A 181 6.07 -18.32 -1.16
N GLU A 182 6.27 -19.55 -1.65
CA GLU A 182 6.28 -20.77 -0.84
C GLU A 182 7.41 -20.76 0.18
N THR A 183 8.63 -20.39 -0.25
CA THR A 183 9.81 -20.28 0.62
C THR A 183 9.61 -19.18 1.66
N ALA A 184 9.11 -18.02 1.25
CA ALA A 184 8.85 -16.91 2.16
C ALA A 184 7.84 -17.30 3.25
N VAL A 185 6.70 -17.88 2.86
CA VAL A 185 5.65 -18.32 3.79
C VAL A 185 6.17 -19.43 4.71
N SER A 186 6.82 -20.46 4.18
CA SER A 186 7.35 -21.57 5.00
C SER A 186 8.36 -21.06 6.04
N THR A 187 9.25 -20.16 5.64
CA THR A 187 10.22 -19.54 6.54
C THR A 187 9.53 -18.70 7.62
N TYR A 188 8.53 -17.91 7.24
CA TYR A 188 7.76 -17.10 8.16
C TYR A 188 7.03 -17.94 9.21
N LEU A 189 6.31 -18.96 8.78
CA LEU A 189 5.57 -19.87 9.69
C LEU A 189 6.53 -20.56 10.69
N ALA A 190 7.70 -21.00 10.22
CA ALA A 190 8.72 -21.61 11.09
C ALA A 190 9.29 -20.64 12.15
N ARG A 191 9.42 -19.36 11.81
CA ARG A 191 9.93 -18.31 12.71
C ARG A 191 8.89 -17.80 13.70
N HIS A 192 7.60 -17.99 13.44
CA HIS A 192 6.50 -17.44 14.25
C HIS A 192 5.54 -18.53 14.78
N PRO A 193 6.01 -19.60 15.45
CA PRO A 193 5.18 -20.72 15.86
C PRO A 193 4.04 -20.31 16.83
N ASN A 194 4.27 -19.33 17.71
CA ASN A 194 3.24 -18.82 18.62
C ASN A 194 2.10 -18.12 17.87
N ARG A 195 2.43 -17.35 16.81
CA ARG A 195 1.43 -16.71 15.96
C ARG A 195 0.60 -17.73 15.19
N VAL A 196 1.27 -18.76 14.65
CA VAL A 196 0.60 -19.88 13.97
C VAL A 196 -0.33 -20.61 14.94
N ARG A 197 0.11 -20.88 16.16
CA ARG A 197 -0.73 -21.49 17.20
C ARG A 197 -1.95 -20.61 17.49
N TYR A 198 -1.77 -19.31 17.70
CA TYR A 198 -2.89 -18.40 17.90
C TYR A 198 -3.88 -18.43 16.75
N TRP A 199 -3.41 -18.36 15.50
CA TRP A 199 -4.31 -18.42 14.33
C TRP A 199 -5.10 -19.72 14.29
N THR A 200 -4.48 -20.85 14.59
CA THR A 200 -5.10 -22.17 14.48
C THR A 200 -5.97 -22.54 15.68
N THR A 201 -5.54 -22.23 16.89
CA THR A 201 -6.22 -22.65 18.12
C THR A 201 -6.88 -21.51 18.89
N GLY A 202 -6.42 -20.26 18.74
CA GLY A 202 -6.82 -19.12 19.56
C GLY A 202 -6.05 -19.00 20.89
N GLU A 203 -5.09 -19.87 21.13
CA GLU A 203 -4.24 -19.83 22.33
C GLU A 203 -3.02 -18.92 22.12
N ILE A 204 -2.66 -18.15 23.15
CA ILE A 204 -1.49 -17.25 23.17
C ILE A 204 -0.32 -17.94 23.84
#